data_faf2c319bcf726b21911b31b70ac2fec
#
_entry.id   faf2c319bcf726b21911b31b70ac2fec
#
_cell.length_a   1.000
_cell.length_b   1.000
_cell.length_c   1.000
_cell.angle_alpha   90.00
_cell.angle_beta   90.00
_cell.angle_gamma   90.00
#
_symmetry.space_group_name_H-M   'P 1'
#
loop_
_entity.id
_entity.type
_entity.pdbx_description
1 polymer ?
#
loop_
_entity_poly.entity_id
_entity_poly.type
_entity_poly.pdbx_seq_one_letter_code
_entity_poly.pdbx_strand_id
1 'polypeptide(L)'
;MFLIKVKTIKFQNSTILIKNFFKILFFLFIISCSSNDYNTEFPNQNNDEEDENEFAEIDYGLTEYGITYQGIDRDFSIYIPESYTHDSPSAMMFVFHGFGGSNDMIMYYSDFNSISERENFIVVYPQGSSFWGYPHWNVGGWTNTSSADDIGFVDFLIELISQEYNLNQNRIYATGMSNG
;
A
#
# COMPACT_ATOMS: atom_id res chain seq x y z
N MET A 1 27.56 3.57 -3.82
CA MET A 1 27.02 2.21 -4.00
C MET A 1 25.79 2.17 -3.13
N PHE A 2 24.61 2.47 -3.72
CA PHE A 2 23.36 2.45 -2.99
C PHE A 2 22.96 0.99 -2.79
N LEU A 3 22.73 0.58 -1.53
CA LEU A 3 22.16 -0.72 -1.20
C LEU A 3 20.65 -0.61 -1.39
N ILE A 4 20.12 -1.22 -2.46
CA ILE A 4 18.67 -1.37 -2.65
C ILE A 4 18.22 -2.50 -1.76
N LYS A 5 17.28 -2.23 -0.84
CA LYS A 5 16.61 -3.26 -0.05
C LYS A 5 15.50 -3.87 -0.90
N VAL A 6 15.57 -5.18 -1.14
CA VAL A 6 14.48 -5.93 -1.77
C VAL A 6 13.67 -6.62 -0.65
N LYS A 7 12.41 -6.22 -0.48
CA LYS A 7 11.47 -6.90 0.41
C LYS A 7 10.50 -7.75 -0.41
N THR A 8 10.41 -9.03 -0.11
CA THR A 8 9.37 -9.90 -0.65
C THR A 8 8.23 -9.99 0.36
N ILE A 9 7.08 -9.44 0.02
CA ILE A 9 5.87 -9.51 0.85
C ILE A 9 5.06 -10.72 0.40
N LYS A 10 5.01 -11.76 1.28
CA LYS A 10 4.12 -12.90 1.08
C LYS A 10 2.84 -12.67 1.85
N PHE A 11 1.78 -12.27 1.17
CA PHE A 11 0.44 -12.22 1.76
C PHE A 11 -0.14 -13.63 1.86
N GLN A 12 -0.36 -14.08 3.09
CA GLN A 12 -1.18 -15.25 3.35
C GLN A 12 -2.63 -14.76 3.49
N ASN A 13 -3.41 -14.85 2.41
CA ASN A 13 -4.81 -14.37 2.26
C ASN A 13 -5.83 -14.94 3.26
N SER A 14 -5.41 -15.61 4.33
CA SER A 14 -6.31 -16.26 5.30
C SER A 14 -6.43 -15.56 6.65
N THR A 15 -5.56 -14.60 6.98
CA THR A 15 -5.50 -14.06 8.35
C THR A 15 -6.42 -12.85 8.57
N ILE A 16 -6.69 -12.06 7.55
CA ILE A 16 -7.53 -10.85 7.65
C ILE A 16 -9.02 -11.21 7.76
N LEU A 17 -9.49 -12.23 7.03
CA LEU A 17 -10.89 -12.69 7.13
C LEU A 17 -11.19 -13.32 8.50
N ILE A 18 -10.24 -13.97 9.14
CA ILE A 18 -10.43 -14.65 10.44
C ILE A 18 -10.48 -13.64 11.60
N LYS A 19 -9.66 -12.56 11.57
CA LYS A 19 -9.70 -11.53 12.62
C LYS A 19 -11.04 -10.77 12.67
N ASN A 20 -11.64 -10.47 11.52
CA ASN A 20 -12.93 -9.79 11.46
C ASN A 20 -14.11 -10.72 11.80
N PHE A 21 -14.01 -12.02 11.51
CA PHE A 21 -15.04 -13.00 11.87
C PHE A 21 -15.10 -13.25 13.39
N PHE A 22 -13.95 -13.25 14.08
CA PHE A 22 -13.91 -13.42 15.53
C PHE A 22 -14.42 -12.19 16.30
N LYS A 23 -14.23 -10.97 15.78
CA LYS A 23 -14.81 -9.76 16.42
C LYS A 23 -16.34 -9.74 16.36
N ILE A 24 -16.94 -10.26 15.30
CA ILE A 24 -18.42 -10.34 15.15
C ILE A 24 -19.01 -11.46 16.00
N LEU A 25 -18.32 -12.59 16.18
CA LEU A 25 -18.81 -13.71 16.95
C LEU A 25 -18.78 -13.46 18.48
N PHE A 26 -17.87 -12.59 18.95
CA PHE A 26 -17.77 -12.25 20.38
C PHE A 26 -18.88 -11.29 20.85
N PHE A 27 -19.55 -10.58 19.92
CA PHE A 27 -20.63 -9.63 20.26
C PHE A 27 -22.01 -10.29 20.40
N LEU A 28 -22.18 -11.55 20.03
CA LEU A 28 -23.48 -12.27 20.09
C LEU A 28 -23.67 -13.12 21.34
N PHE A 29 -22.72 -13.17 22.29
CA PHE A 29 -22.79 -14.04 23.46
C PHE A 29 -23.09 -13.33 24.80
N ILE A 30 -23.40 -12.03 24.82
CA ILE A 30 -23.72 -11.30 26.07
C ILE A 30 -25.14 -10.74 26.03
N ILE A 31 -26.15 -11.58 25.75
CA ILE A 31 -27.53 -11.32 26.15
C ILE A 31 -28.07 -12.63 26.70
N SER A 32 -27.78 -12.89 27.96
CA SER A 32 -28.61 -13.76 28.80
C SER A 32 -28.52 -13.28 30.23
N CYS A 33 -29.62 -12.77 30.64
CA CYS A 33 -30.13 -12.31 31.88
C CYS A 33 -29.70 -13.11 33.13
N SER A 34 -29.37 -12.42 34.24
CA SER A 34 -30.15 -12.58 35.50
C SER A 34 -29.63 -11.60 36.56
N SER A 35 -30.58 -10.92 37.19
CA SER A 35 -30.47 -10.06 38.36
C SER A 35 -29.87 -10.77 39.58
N ASN A 36 -28.92 -10.10 40.27
CA ASN A 36 -28.87 -10.03 41.74
C ASN A 36 -27.86 -8.97 42.20
N ASP A 37 -28.32 -8.12 43.10
CA ASP A 37 -27.61 -7.06 43.79
C ASP A 37 -26.42 -7.61 44.62
N TYR A 38 -25.22 -7.06 44.40
CA TYR A 38 -24.22 -6.86 45.44
C TYR A 38 -23.35 -5.65 45.10
N ASN A 39 -23.34 -4.64 45.96
CA ASN A 39 -22.39 -3.52 45.98
C ASN A 39 -20.98 -4.06 46.22
N THR A 40 -20.10 -3.91 45.24
CA THR A 40 -18.64 -3.91 45.46
C THR A 40 -18.06 -2.80 44.60
N GLU A 41 -17.42 -1.83 45.30
CA GLU A 41 -16.56 -0.80 44.70
C GLU A 41 -15.49 -1.48 43.90
N PHE A 42 -15.46 -1.25 42.58
CA PHE A 42 -14.34 -1.62 41.71
C PHE A 42 -13.33 -0.46 41.69
N PRO A 43 -12.02 -0.74 41.82
CA PRO A 43 -11.00 0.27 41.61
C PRO A 43 -11.06 0.72 40.15
N ASN A 44 -11.00 2.06 39.99
CA ASN A 44 -10.93 2.75 38.71
C ASN A 44 -9.72 2.23 37.92
N GLN A 45 -9.95 1.30 36.99
CA GLN A 45 -8.96 0.97 35.97
C GLN A 45 -9.06 2.07 34.91
N ASN A 46 -8.06 2.95 34.92
CA ASN A 46 -7.76 3.77 33.78
C ASN A 46 -7.50 2.80 32.62
N ASN A 47 -8.46 2.64 31.74
CA ASN A 47 -8.23 2.06 30.43
C ASN A 47 -7.47 3.13 29.64
N ASP A 48 -6.16 3.06 29.70
CA ASP A 48 -5.31 3.59 28.64
C ASP A 48 -5.64 2.71 27.43
N GLU A 49 -6.59 3.16 26.60
CA GLU A 49 -6.76 2.66 25.24
C GLU A 49 -5.46 3.04 24.52
N GLU A 50 -4.49 2.14 24.51
CA GLU A 50 -3.36 2.22 23.62
C GLU A 50 -3.94 2.27 22.19
N ASP A 51 -3.79 3.43 21.56
CA ASP A 51 -4.12 3.66 20.16
C ASP A 51 -3.20 2.78 19.32
N GLU A 52 -3.66 1.54 19.00
CA GLU A 52 -2.91 0.53 18.24
C GLU A 52 -2.78 0.94 16.76
N ASN A 53 -2.44 2.18 16.48
CA ASN A 53 -2.11 2.64 15.14
C ASN A 53 -0.60 2.94 15.06
N GLU A 54 0.22 1.99 15.53
CA GLU A 54 1.66 2.07 15.40
C GLU A 54 2.04 1.72 13.95
N PHE A 55 2.29 2.74 13.15
CA PHE A 55 2.85 2.57 11.81
C PHE A 55 4.23 1.87 11.89
N ALA A 56 4.57 1.12 10.85
CA ALA A 56 5.86 0.45 10.75
C ALA A 56 7.03 1.45 10.75
N GLU A 57 8.23 0.96 11.04
CA GLU A 57 9.47 1.73 10.90
C GLU A 57 9.60 2.25 9.45
N ILE A 58 9.97 3.52 9.28
CA ILE A 58 10.06 4.16 7.96
C ILE A 58 11.34 3.69 7.26
N ASP A 59 11.18 3.03 6.12
CA ASP A 59 12.28 2.73 5.19
C ASP A 59 12.49 3.90 4.23
N TYR A 60 13.29 4.90 4.61
CA TYR A 60 13.59 6.05 3.76
C TYR A 60 14.37 5.68 2.50
N GLY A 61 14.19 6.47 1.44
CA GLY A 61 14.81 6.26 0.14
C GLY A 61 14.05 5.24 -0.71
N LEU A 62 14.77 4.54 -1.58
CA LEU A 62 14.19 3.60 -2.55
C LEU A 62 14.14 2.18 -1.98
N THR A 63 12.95 1.59 -2.02
CA THR A 63 12.73 0.17 -1.69
C THR A 63 11.97 -0.53 -2.82
N GLU A 64 12.41 -1.72 -3.22
CA GLU A 64 11.78 -2.55 -4.24
C GLU A 64 10.95 -3.66 -3.61
N TYR A 65 9.79 -3.93 -4.19
CA TYR A 65 8.82 -4.93 -3.72
C TYR A 65 8.39 -5.85 -4.84
N GLY A 66 8.25 -7.15 -4.53
CA GLY A 66 7.61 -8.13 -5.38
C GLY A 66 6.38 -8.71 -4.69
N ILE A 67 5.25 -8.77 -5.40
CA ILE A 67 3.99 -9.33 -4.90
C ILE A 67 3.30 -10.16 -5.97
N THR A 68 2.39 -11.04 -5.57
CA THR A 68 1.50 -11.73 -6.50
C THR A 68 0.11 -11.08 -6.41
N TYR A 69 -0.37 -10.48 -7.51
CA TYR A 69 -1.70 -9.91 -7.62
C TYR A 69 -2.52 -10.68 -8.66
N GLN A 70 -3.66 -11.25 -8.24
CA GLN A 70 -4.53 -12.08 -9.09
C GLN A 70 -3.79 -13.20 -9.84
N GLY A 71 -2.77 -13.82 -9.20
CA GLY A 71 -1.98 -14.90 -9.79
C GLY A 71 -0.88 -14.43 -10.75
N ILE A 72 -0.66 -13.14 -10.89
CA ILE A 72 0.43 -12.54 -11.68
C ILE A 72 1.46 -11.95 -10.72
N ASP A 73 2.73 -12.31 -10.89
CA ASP A 73 3.83 -11.69 -10.16
C ASP A 73 4.04 -10.26 -10.69
N ARG A 74 4.05 -9.30 -9.76
CA ARG A 74 4.14 -7.86 -10.04
C ARG A 74 5.22 -7.26 -9.16
N ASP A 75 6.02 -6.39 -9.74
CA ASP A 75 7.03 -5.63 -9.03
C ASP A 75 6.62 -4.15 -8.95
N PHE A 76 7.11 -3.46 -7.93
CA PHE A 76 6.99 -2.01 -7.82
C PHE A 76 8.09 -1.48 -6.92
N SER A 77 8.43 -0.20 -7.08
CA SER A 77 9.37 0.49 -6.21
C SER A 77 8.66 1.64 -5.51
N ILE A 78 9.01 1.90 -4.26
CA ILE A 78 8.54 3.06 -3.50
C ILE A 78 9.75 3.90 -3.14
N TYR A 79 9.61 5.21 -3.26
CA TYR A 79 10.55 6.18 -2.76
C TYR A 79 9.92 7.02 -1.65
N ILE A 80 10.52 6.96 -0.46
CA ILE A 80 10.09 7.73 0.73
C ILE A 80 11.13 8.82 0.96
N PRO A 81 10.76 10.13 0.88
CA PRO A 81 11.70 11.21 1.14
C PRO A 81 12.12 11.27 2.61
N GLU A 82 13.33 11.74 2.90
CA GLU A 82 13.86 11.84 4.27
C GLU A 82 13.02 12.76 5.18
N SER A 83 12.25 13.67 4.57
CA SER A 83 11.36 14.59 5.30
C SER A 83 9.98 14.00 5.64
N TYR A 84 9.67 12.79 5.19
CA TYR A 84 8.40 12.12 5.52
C TYR A 84 8.36 11.74 7.01
N THR A 85 7.20 11.93 7.64
CA THR A 85 6.88 11.41 8.98
C THR A 85 5.46 10.88 9.01
N HIS A 86 5.14 10.02 9.98
CA HIS A 86 3.77 9.54 10.18
C HIS A 86 2.85 10.59 10.81
N ASP A 87 3.38 11.70 11.32
CA ASP A 87 2.61 12.73 12.04
C ASP A 87 1.66 13.52 11.13
N SER A 88 1.92 13.55 9.82
CA SER A 88 1.07 14.28 8.87
C SER A 88 0.80 13.47 7.61
N PRO A 89 -0.47 13.48 7.10
CA PRO A 89 -0.81 12.73 5.89
C PRO A 89 -0.07 13.23 4.66
N SER A 90 0.71 12.35 4.02
CA SER A 90 1.49 12.64 2.81
C SER A 90 0.67 12.50 1.53
N ALA A 91 1.01 13.27 0.50
CA ALA A 91 0.59 12.99 -0.86
C ALA A 91 1.36 11.78 -1.42
N MET A 92 0.78 11.13 -2.44
CA MET A 92 1.42 10.04 -3.17
C MET A 92 1.29 10.23 -4.68
N MET A 93 2.35 9.90 -5.42
CA MET A 93 2.42 10.01 -6.88
C MET A 93 2.79 8.67 -7.49
N PHE A 94 1.93 8.13 -8.35
CA PHE A 94 2.27 7.00 -9.22
C PHE A 94 2.93 7.52 -10.51
N VAL A 95 4.02 6.85 -10.93
CA VAL A 95 4.75 7.19 -12.15
C VAL A 95 4.87 5.95 -13.03
N PHE A 96 4.15 5.94 -14.16
CA PHE A 96 4.01 4.77 -15.03
C PHE A 96 4.97 4.84 -16.21
N HIS A 97 5.69 3.72 -16.47
CA HIS A 97 6.56 3.59 -17.65
C HIS A 97 5.74 3.38 -18.94
N GLY A 98 6.32 3.66 -20.09
CA GLY A 98 5.74 3.36 -21.39
C GLY A 98 5.83 1.87 -21.77
N PHE A 99 5.22 1.50 -22.90
CA PHE A 99 5.31 0.14 -23.45
C PHE A 99 6.77 -0.28 -23.66
N GLY A 100 7.10 -1.48 -23.19
CA GLY A 100 8.45 -2.04 -23.23
C GLY A 100 9.44 -1.44 -22.25
N GLY A 101 8.99 -0.50 -21.40
CA GLY A 101 9.81 0.13 -20.39
C GLY A 101 9.85 -0.62 -19.05
N SER A 102 10.45 -0.02 -18.05
CA SER A 102 10.49 -0.52 -16.68
C SER A 102 10.30 0.60 -15.65
N ASN A 103 9.96 0.19 -14.41
CA ASN A 103 9.93 1.09 -13.26
C ASN A 103 11.26 1.82 -13.06
N ASP A 104 12.41 1.15 -13.21
CA ASP A 104 13.73 1.77 -13.11
C ASP A 104 13.98 2.83 -14.20
N MET A 105 13.58 2.50 -15.44
CA MET A 105 13.77 3.44 -16.56
C MET A 105 12.96 4.72 -16.34
N ILE A 106 11.67 4.60 -15.96
CA ILE A 106 10.85 5.79 -15.77
C ILE A 106 11.27 6.57 -14.51
N MET A 107 11.72 5.90 -13.44
CA MET A 107 12.28 6.54 -12.26
C MET A 107 13.49 7.40 -12.62
N TYR A 108 14.47 6.83 -13.35
CA TYR A 108 15.65 7.55 -13.78
C TYR A 108 15.30 8.71 -14.74
N TYR A 109 14.39 8.47 -15.68
CA TYR A 109 14.01 9.46 -16.70
C TYR A 109 13.23 10.64 -16.13
N SER A 110 12.34 10.39 -15.19
CA SER A 110 11.41 11.40 -14.65
C SER A 110 11.98 12.22 -13.50
N ASP A 111 13.00 11.69 -12.81
CA ASP A 111 13.66 12.31 -11.64
C ASP A 111 12.68 12.71 -10.51
N PHE A 112 11.55 11.98 -10.36
CA PHE A 112 10.57 12.29 -9.31
C PHE A 112 11.11 12.09 -7.89
N ASN A 113 12.18 11.29 -7.69
CA ASN A 113 12.82 11.15 -6.39
C ASN A 113 13.38 12.49 -5.90
N SER A 114 14.08 13.24 -6.76
CA SER A 114 14.59 14.56 -6.41
C SER A 114 13.48 15.58 -6.14
N ILE A 115 12.35 15.45 -6.84
CA ILE A 115 11.17 16.30 -6.61
C ILE A 115 10.51 15.91 -5.29
N SER A 116 10.40 14.62 -5.00
CA SER A 116 9.86 14.06 -3.75
C SER A 116 10.61 14.58 -2.52
N GLU A 117 11.95 14.58 -2.55
CA GLU A 117 12.77 15.15 -1.47
C GLU A 117 12.47 16.62 -1.22
N ARG A 118 12.27 17.40 -2.29
CA ARG A 118 12.02 18.83 -2.18
C ARG A 118 10.61 19.18 -1.72
N GLU A 119 9.60 18.41 -2.19
CA GLU A 119 8.18 18.73 -2.03
C GLU A 119 7.46 17.83 -1.01
N ASN A 120 8.16 16.87 -0.41
CA ASN A 120 7.68 15.94 0.64
C ASN A 120 6.42 15.15 0.22
N PHE A 121 6.57 14.24 -0.74
CA PHE A 121 5.52 13.27 -1.12
C PHE A 121 6.12 11.91 -1.48
N ILE A 122 5.36 10.84 -1.29
CA ILE A 122 5.75 9.47 -1.61
C ILE A 122 5.64 9.24 -3.11
N VAL A 123 6.63 8.55 -3.72
CA VAL A 123 6.57 8.16 -5.14
C VAL A 123 6.50 6.65 -5.26
N VAL A 124 5.63 6.17 -6.15
CA VAL A 124 5.46 4.75 -6.46
C VAL A 124 5.69 4.53 -7.94
N TYR A 125 6.57 3.60 -8.26
CA TYR A 125 6.91 3.18 -9.62
C TYR A 125 6.47 1.72 -9.82
N PRO A 126 5.23 1.47 -10.24
CA PRO A 126 4.82 0.11 -10.51
C PRO A 126 5.40 -0.41 -11.81
N GLN A 127 5.58 -1.75 -11.88
CA GLN A 127 6.00 -2.46 -13.09
C GLN A 127 4.79 -3.05 -13.80
N GLY A 128 4.65 -2.73 -15.09
CA GLY A 128 3.63 -3.31 -15.95
C GLY A 128 3.85 -4.80 -16.19
N SER A 129 2.77 -5.56 -16.34
CA SER A 129 2.82 -6.99 -16.66
C SER A 129 3.29 -7.24 -18.09
N SER A 130 3.68 -8.49 -18.40
CA SER A 130 4.13 -8.85 -19.75
C SER A 130 2.96 -9.03 -20.73
N PHE A 131 3.04 -8.40 -21.89
CA PHE A 131 2.14 -8.56 -23.01
C PHE A 131 2.97 -8.73 -24.30
N TRP A 132 2.83 -9.89 -24.96
CA TRP A 132 3.70 -10.30 -26.06
C TRP A 132 5.21 -10.24 -25.76
N GLY A 133 5.58 -10.49 -24.50
CA GLY A 133 6.97 -10.45 -24.06
C GLY A 133 7.50 -9.06 -23.69
N TYR A 134 6.66 -8.03 -23.71
CA TYR A 134 7.01 -6.67 -23.34
C TYR A 134 6.18 -6.17 -22.14
N PRO A 135 6.78 -5.46 -21.19
CA PRO A 135 6.04 -4.78 -20.14
C PRO A 135 5.06 -3.76 -20.71
N HIS A 136 3.84 -3.73 -20.16
CA HIS A 136 2.76 -2.86 -20.66
C HIS A 136 1.75 -2.55 -19.56
N TRP A 137 0.86 -1.61 -19.87
CA TRP A 137 -0.36 -1.34 -19.12
C TRP A 137 -1.58 -1.64 -19.98
N ASN A 138 -2.55 -2.36 -19.40
CA ASN A 138 -3.82 -2.64 -20.07
C ASN A 138 -4.74 -1.42 -19.92
N VAL A 139 -4.67 -0.54 -20.89
CA VAL A 139 -5.46 0.71 -20.96
C VAL A 139 -6.63 0.59 -21.94
N GLY A 140 -6.95 -0.63 -22.40
CA GLY A 140 -7.92 -0.86 -23.48
C GLY A 140 -7.32 -0.58 -24.87
N GLY A 141 -8.19 -0.39 -25.90
CA GLY A 141 -7.73 -0.16 -27.25
C GLY A 141 -6.89 -1.33 -27.78
N TRP A 142 -5.64 -1.09 -28.19
CA TRP A 142 -4.74 -2.13 -28.72
C TRP A 142 -4.26 -3.14 -27.67
N THR A 143 -4.40 -2.83 -26.35
CA THR A 143 -4.07 -3.73 -25.26
C THR A 143 -5.26 -4.54 -24.74
N ASN A 144 -6.44 -4.44 -25.36
CA ASN A 144 -7.69 -5.03 -24.90
C ASN A 144 -7.69 -6.58 -24.82
N THR A 145 -6.71 -7.25 -25.43
CA THR A 145 -6.51 -8.69 -25.32
C THR A 145 -5.61 -9.08 -24.15
N SER A 146 -5.03 -8.14 -23.44
CA SER A 146 -4.34 -8.39 -22.19
C SER A 146 -5.35 -8.78 -21.09
N SER A 147 -5.00 -9.77 -20.28
CA SER A 147 -5.79 -10.17 -19.10
C SER A 147 -5.41 -9.44 -17.82
N ALA A 148 -4.43 -8.54 -17.88
CA ALA A 148 -3.98 -7.81 -16.70
C ALA A 148 -5.05 -6.81 -16.23
N ASP A 149 -5.38 -6.84 -14.95
CA ASP A 149 -6.20 -5.85 -14.28
C ASP A 149 -5.29 -4.79 -13.64
N ASP A 150 -4.80 -3.86 -14.46
CA ASP A 150 -3.85 -2.85 -14.00
C ASP A 150 -4.51 -1.75 -13.17
N ILE A 151 -5.80 -1.46 -13.38
CA ILE A 151 -6.54 -0.52 -12.53
C ILE A 151 -6.71 -1.10 -11.13
N GLY A 152 -7.20 -2.33 -11.01
CA GLY A 152 -7.32 -3.01 -9.72
C GLY A 152 -5.97 -3.22 -9.03
N PHE A 153 -4.88 -3.38 -9.79
CA PHE A 153 -3.54 -3.43 -9.22
C PHE A 153 -3.11 -2.10 -8.58
N VAL A 154 -3.42 -0.97 -9.22
CA VAL A 154 -3.15 0.35 -8.64
C VAL A 154 -3.98 0.59 -7.38
N ASP A 155 -5.28 0.25 -7.40
CA ASP A 155 -6.14 0.34 -6.21
C ASP A 155 -5.60 -0.53 -5.07
N PHE A 156 -5.16 -1.75 -5.38
CA PHE A 156 -4.54 -2.63 -4.40
C PHE A 156 -3.24 -2.04 -3.80
N LEU A 157 -2.39 -1.39 -4.62
CA LEU A 157 -1.18 -0.72 -4.14
C LEU A 157 -1.52 0.47 -3.22
N ILE A 158 -2.57 1.24 -3.52
CA ILE A 158 -3.04 2.33 -2.66
C ILE A 158 -3.42 1.78 -1.28
N GLU A 159 -4.22 0.71 -1.24
CA GLU A 159 -4.63 0.07 0.01
C GLU A 159 -3.44 -0.48 0.79
N LEU A 160 -2.52 -1.18 0.10
CA LEU A 160 -1.32 -1.77 0.70
C LEU A 160 -0.42 -0.71 1.34
N ILE A 161 -0.12 0.36 0.60
CA ILE A 161 0.78 1.43 1.05
C ILE A 161 0.14 2.24 2.19
N SER A 162 -1.19 2.41 2.17
CA SER A 162 -1.93 3.09 3.23
C SER A 162 -1.91 2.36 4.57
N GLN A 163 -1.58 1.06 4.60
CA GLN A 163 -1.43 0.31 5.84
C GLN A 163 -0.09 0.56 6.53
N GLU A 164 0.92 0.98 5.77
CA GLU A 164 2.28 1.23 6.28
C GLU A 164 2.60 2.72 6.42
N TYR A 165 1.96 3.59 5.63
CA TYR A 165 2.25 5.01 5.57
C TYR A 165 0.99 5.86 5.75
N ASN A 166 1.10 6.96 6.50
CA ASN A 166 0.01 7.92 6.66
C ASN A 166 -0.19 8.72 5.37
N LEU A 167 -1.19 8.32 4.57
CA LEU A 167 -1.50 8.91 3.27
C LEU A 167 -2.74 9.82 3.31
N ASN A 168 -2.66 10.94 2.62
CA ASN A 168 -3.84 11.75 2.31
C ASN A 168 -4.56 11.17 1.08
N GLN A 169 -5.66 10.44 1.31
CA GLN A 169 -6.44 9.78 0.26
C GLN A 169 -7.00 10.74 -0.80
N ASN A 170 -7.07 12.05 -0.52
CA ASN A 170 -7.50 13.08 -1.47
C ASN A 170 -6.32 13.68 -2.27
N ARG A 171 -5.09 13.22 -2.03
CA ARG A 171 -3.87 13.71 -2.66
C ARG A 171 -3.06 12.56 -3.27
N ILE A 172 -3.74 11.65 -3.95
CA ILE A 172 -3.13 10.57 -4.73
C ILE A 172 -3.19 10.95 -6.20
N TYR A 173 -2.05 10.97 -6.85
CA TYR A 173 -1.87 11.45 -8.21
C TYR A 173 -1.21 10.37 -9.08
N ALA A 174 -1.37 10.50 -10.38
CA ALA A 174 -0.75 9.62 -11.36
C ALA A 174 -0.18 10.43 -12.52
N THR A 175 0.96 10.00 -13.02
CA THR A 175 1.56 10.48 -14.27
C THR A 175 2.24 9.32 -14.98
N GLY A 176 2.50 9.46 -16.26
CA GLY A 176 3.17 8.41 -17.02
C GLY A 176 3.61 8.85 -18.40
N MET A 177 4.29 7.98 -19.08
CA MET A 177 4.80 8.18 -20.42
C MET A 177 4.13 7.22 -21.40
N SER A 178 3.64 7.71 -22.56
CA SER A 178 3.10 6.89 -23.66
C SER A 178 1.95 5.96 -23.22
N ASN A 179 2.20 4.66 -23.07
CA ASN A 179 1.24 3.65 -22.61
C ASN A 179 0.97 3.73 -21.07
N GLY A 180 1.84 4.40 -20.35
CA GLY A 180 1.69 4.62 -18.90
C GLY A 180 0.72 5.75 -18.54
#